data_bec948b62072f8de508c5ce61ad8d91d
#
_entry.id   bec948b62072f8de508c5ce61ad8d91d
#
_cell.length_a   1.000
_cell.length_b   1.000
_cell.length_c   1.000
_cell.angle_alpha   90.00
_cell.angle_beta   90.00
_cell.angle_gamma   90.00
#
_symmetry.space_group_name_H-M   'P 1'
#
loop_
_entity.id
_entity.type
_entity.pdbx_description
1 polymer ?
#
loop_
_entity_poly.entity_id
_entity_poly.type
_entity_poly.pdbx_seq_one_letter_code
_entity_poly.pdbx_strand_id
1 'polypeptide(L)'
;MQFAIAIRQYARESRFDDGAFRGHLQRVEELGLFESAWVQEQVIGASGSLAPLQTLTYAAACTERVRLGCAVFVLPLHNPLHLAKAISSLDCLSHGRVEVGVATGGQGRPFGAFGVDPDKPVARFNEALALMKACWTDREINFDGRLWKLQGASMEPKPVQKPYPPVWFGGAAPAGMRRAVRHGDGFMGAGSQTVTQFAEQVKVVRGELAEQHRDPGTFRIGKRVYVHVDDDAGRGRQRLEDALTAHYGRGGWSEHILAGPPETCATGIGAVADAGAELILLNPMLDDAEQLDRLAAEVIPRLG
;
A
#
# COMPACT_ATOMS: atom_id res chain seq x y z
N MET A 1 10.99 -1.38 -14.67
CA MET A 1 10.77 -1.46 -13.21
C MET A 1 10.52 -0.06 -12.69
N GLN A 2 9.54 0.10 -11.79
CA GLN A 2 9.16 1.40 -11.20
C GLN A 2 9.34 1.35 -9.69
N PHE A 3 9.59 2.52 -9.08
CA PHE A 3 9.77 2.62 -7.63
C PHE A 3 8.67 3.43 -6.97
N ALA A 4 8.33 3.02 -5.77
CA ALA A 4 7.51 3.75 -4.84
C ALA A 4 8.24 3.88 -3.50
N ILE A 5 7.85 4.84 -2.69
CA ILE A 5 8.46 5.09 -1.38
C ILE A 5 7.39 5.11 -0.28
N ALA A 6 7.73 4.65 0.91
CA ALA A 6 6.87 4.81 2.08
C ALA A 6 6.88 6.25 2.57
N ILE A 7 5.72 6.79 2.90
CA ILE A 7 5.58 8.11 3.53
C ILE A 7 5.86 7.98 5.02
N ARG A 8 6.58 8.92 5.56
CA ARG A 8 6.81 9.11 6.99
C ARG A 8 5.50 9.49 7.70
N GLN A 9 4.75 8.53 8.21
CA GLN A 9 3.43 8.74 8.81
C GLN A 9 3.41 8.60 10.34
N TYR A 10 4.56 8.69 11.01
CA TYR A 10 4.67 8.41 12.44
C TYR A 10 4.84 9.69 13.25
N ALA A 11 4.01 9.84 14.30
CA ALA A 11 4.22 10.81 15.36
C ALA A 11 5.04 10.16 16.48
N ARG A 12 6.08 10.82 16.93
CA ARG A 12 6.87 10.40 18.10
C ARG A 12 6.42 11.20 19.33
N GLU A 13 6.16 10.53 20.43
CA GLU A 13 5.71 11.18 21.68
C GLU A 13 4.53 12.14 21.44
N SER A 14 3.56 11.72 20.60
CA SER A 14 2.41 12.53 20.18
C SER A 14 2.75 13.84 19.44
N ARG A 15 4.00 13.98 18.98
CA ARG A 15 4.43 15.11 18.15
C ARG A 15 4.64 14.66 16.71
N PHE A 16 3.97 15.37 15.82
CA PHE A 16 4.18 15.22 14.38
C PHE A 16 5.17 16.29 13.92
N ASP A 17 6.22 15.85 13.24
CA ASP A 17 7.22 16.75 12.65
C ASP A 17 6.76 17.14 11.22
N ASP A 18 6.05 18.26 11.15
CA ASP A 18 5.52 18.81 9.91
C ASP A 18 6.63 19.19 8.91
N GLY A 19 7.72 19.77 9.40
CA GLY A 19 8.85 20.15 8.56
C GLY A 19 9.53 18.95 7.92
N ALA A 20 9.79 17.89 8.71
CA ALA A 20 10.38 16.66 8.18
C ALA A 20 9.43 15.93 7.22
N PHE A 21 8.12 15.95 7.47
CA PHE A 21 7.12 15.36 6.59
C PHE A 21 7.09 16.05 5.21
N ARG A 22 6.98 17.38 5.22
CA ARG A 22 6.97 18.17 3.97
C ARG A 22 8.30 18.04 3.22
N GLY A 23 9.41 18.15 3.93
CA GLY A 23 10.75 18.02 3.34
C GLY A 23 10.95 16.66 2.68
N HIS A 24 10.48 15.57 3.31
CA HIS A 24 10.52 14.24 2.71
C HIS A 24 9.73 14.17 1.38
N LEU A 25 8.49 14.66 1.38
CA LEU A 25 7.65 14.66 0.17
C LEU A 25 8.18 15.56 -0.94
N GLN A 26 8.66 16.73 -0.60
CA GLN A 26 9.31 17.65 -1.56
C GLN A 26 10.56 16.98 -2.17
N ARG A 27 11.37 16.31 -1.34
CA ARG A 27 12.53 15.58 -1.83
C ARG A 27 12.18 14.43 -2.76
N VAL A 28 11.08 13.68 -2.48
CA VAL A 28 10.55 12.65 -3.37
C VAL A 28 10.18 13.25 -4.74
N GLU A 29 9.50 14.41 -4.76
CA GLU A 29 9.16 15.14 -5.98
C GLU A 29 10.40 15.62 -6.76
N GLU A 30 11.40 16.19 -6.06
CA GLU A 30 12.64 16.70 -6.67
C GLU A 30 13.42 15.59 -7.35
N LEU A 31 13.56 14.44 -6.69
CA LEU A 31 14.29 13.30 -7.22
C LEU A 31 13.65 12.73 -8.50
N GLY A 32 12.33 12.77 -8.64
CA GLY A 32 11.62 12.30 -9.84
C GLY A 32 11.78 10.80 -10.15
N LEU A 33 12.29 10.03 -9.18
CA LEU A 33 12.57 8.59 -9.31
C LEU A 33 11.41 7.70 -8.84
N PHE A 34 10.51 8.27 -8.03
CA PHE A 34 9.41 7.55 -7.40
C PHE A 34 8.09 7.91 -8.08
N GLU A 35 7.43 6.90 -8.63
CA GLU A 35 6.09 7.06 -9.24
C GLU A 35 5.03 7.40 -8.17
N SER A 36 5.16 6.80 -6.99
CA SER A 36 4.14 6.89 -5.94
C SER A 36 4.72 6.85 -4.54
N ALA A 37 3.98 7.44 -3.59
CA ALA A 37 4.30 7.45 -2.17
C ALA A 37 3.14 6.84 -1.38
N TRP A 38 3.45 5.95 -0.41
CA TRP A 38 2.46 5.08 0.22
C TRP A 38 2.49 5.14 1.73
N VAL A 39 1.30 5.12 2.32
CA VAL A 39 1.09 4.94 3.76
C VAL A 39 0.58 3.55 4.07
N GLN A 40 0.49 3.23 5.36
CA GLN A 40 -0.09 1.99 5.89
C GLN A 40 -1.25 2.31 6.82
N GLU A 41 -2.18 1.37 6.98
CA GLU A 41 -3.24 1.51 7.98
C GLU A 41 -2.91 0.75 9.26
N GLN A 42 -2.89 1.48 10.36
CA GLN A 42 -2.88 0.94 11.70
C GLN A 42 -3.83 1.78 12.57
N VAL A 43 -5.05 1.29 12.78
CA VAL A 43 -6.05 2.01 13.59
C VAL A 43 -5.81 1.80 15.09
N ILE A 44 -5.40 0.60 15.47
CA ILE A 44 -5.05 0.22 16.86
C ILE A 44 -3.65 -0.39 16.84
N GLY A 45 -2.78 0.11 17.70
CA GLY A 45 -1.38 -0.33 17.82
C GLY A 45 -0.55 0.65 18.63
N ALA A 46 0.66 0.25 18.99
CA ALA A 46 1.59 1.04 19.79
C ALA A 46 2.46 2.01 18.96
N SER A 47 2.46 1.87 17.64
CA SER A 47 3.29 2.68 16.77
C SER A 47 2.67 4.03 16.53
N GLY A 48 2.88 5.12 16.92
CA GLY A 48 2.26 6.44 16.65
C GLY A 48 1.85 6.74 15.20
N SER A 49 1.30 5.75 14.51
CA SER A 49 0.93 5.83 13.09
C SER A 49 -0.28 6.73 12.88
N LEU A 50 -0.15 7.74 12.05
CA LEU A 50 -1.25 8.62 11.67
C LEU A 50 -2.23 7.87 10.75
N ALA A 51 -3.52 8.25 10.81
CA ALA A 51 -4.55 7.66 9.98
C ALA A 51 -4.29 7.93 8.48
N PRO A 52 -4.45 6.92 7.60
CA PRO A 52 -4.00 7.01 6.21
C PRO A 52 -4.68 8.12 5.41
N LEU A 53 -6.00 8.31 5.53
CA LEU A 53 -6.72 9.33 4.75
C LEU A 53 -6.26 10.75 5.09
N GLN A 54 -6.07 11.06 6.37
CA GLN A 54 -5.57 12.36 6.83
C GLN A 54 -4.15 12.60 6.34
N THR A 55 -3.29 11.59 6.47
CA THR A 55 -1.90 11.67 6.01
C THR A 55 -1.81 11.86 4.49
N LEU A 56 -2.60 11.11 3.71
CA LEU A 56 -2.64 11.24 2.25
C LEU A 56 -3.23 12.59 1.82
N THR A 57 -4.24 13.11 2.51
CA THR A 57 -4.80 14.43 2.20
C THR A 57 -3.76 15.52 2.43
N TYR A 58 -3.01 15.42 3.52
CA TYR A 58 -1.92 16.36 3.80
C TYR A 58 -0.77 16.21 2.79
N ALA A 59 -0.42 14.98 2.42
CA ALA A 59 0.56 14.70 1.38
C ALA A 59 0.13 15.25 0.01
N ALA A 60 -1.15 15.17 -0.33
CA ALA A 60 -1.69 15.74 -1.57
C ALA A 60 -1.49 17.25 -1.67
N ALA A 61 -1.59 17.96 -0.52
CA ALA A 61 -1.33 19.40 -0.45
C ALA A 61 0.17 19.76 -0.51
N CYS A 62 1.06 18.80 -0.29
CA CYS A 62 2.51 18.99 -0.29
C CYS A 62 3.18 18.52 -1.59
N THR A 63 2.42 17.93 -2.53
CA THR A 63 2.95 17.29 -3.76
C THR A 63 2.11 17.64 -4.97
N GLU A 64 2.70 17.57 -6.16
CA GLU A 64 2.02 17.88 -7.42
C GLU A 64 1.98 16.69 -8.40
N ARG A 65 2.98 15.80 -8.38
CA ARG A 65 3.16 14.75 -9.39
C ARG A 65 3.04 13.34 -8.84
N VAL A 66 3.68 13.07 -7.69
CA VAL A 66 3.76 11.72 -7.11
C VAL A 66 2.35 11.20 -6.78
N ARG A 67 2.07 9.97 -7.17
CA ARG A 67 0.79 9.31 -6.84
C ARG A 67 0.80 8.92 -5.35
N LEU A 68 -0.37 8.86 -4.75
CA LEU A 68 -0.56 8.73 -3.31
C LEU A 68 -1.39 7.49 -2.98
N GLY A 69 -0.82 6.54 -2.26
CA GLY A 69 -1.46 5.26 -2.00
C GLY A 69 -1.52 4.84 -0.53
N CYS A 70 -2.43 3.92 -0.23
CA CYS A 70 -2.44 3.19 1.03
C CYS A 70 -2.22 1.69 0.77
N ALA A 71 -1.22 1.10 1.37
CA ALA A 71 -0.96 -0.34 1.27
C ALA A 71 -1.03 -1.00 2.66
N VAL A 72 -2.24 -1.29 3.16
CA VAL A 72 -3.58 -1.23 2.53
C VAL A 72 -4.62 -0.75 3.54
N PHE A 73 -5.78 -0.28 3.09
CA PHE A 73 -6.97 -0.19 3.91
C PHE A 73 -7.49 -1.60 4.24
N VAL A 74 -7.73 -1.89 5.51
CA VAL A 74 -8.39 -3.14 5.94
C VAL A 74 -9.88 -2.96 5.77
N LEU A 75 -10.36 -3.18 4.55
CA LEU A 75 -11.69 -2.78 4.11
C LEU A 75 -12.86 -3.24 5.01
N PRO A 76 -12.84 -4.46 5.63
CA PRO A 76 -13.90 -4.85 6.55
C PRO A 76 -14.06 -3.96 7.79
N LEU A 77 -13.02 -3.22 8.19
CA LEU A 77 -13.07 -2.32 9.35
C LEU A 77 -13.76 -0.99 9.04
N HIS A 78 -13.99 -0.68 7.77
CA HIS A 78 -14.57 0.58 7.32
C HIS A 78 -16.06 0.48 7.00
N ASN A 79 -16.75 1.62 7.14
CA ASN A 79 -18.01 1.83 6.44
C ASN A 79 -17.68 2.19 4.98
N PRO A 80 -18.16 1.41 4.00
CA PRO A 80 -17.77 1.59 2.60
C PRO A 80 -18.24 2.92 2.00
N LEU A 81 -19.37 3.49 2.46
CA LEU A 81 -19.88 4.77 1.97
C LEU A 81 -18.96 5.91 2.42
N HIS A 82 -18.54 5.91 3.70
CA HIS A 82 -17.61 6.91 4.21
C HIS A 82 -16.25 6.80 3.53
N LEU A 83 -15.72 5.57 3.37
CA LEU A 83 -14.43 5.37 2.72
C LEU A 83 -14.49 5.75 1.24
N ALA A 84 -15.53 5.36 0.51
CA ALA A 84 -15.72 5.74 -0.89
C ALA A 84 -15.78 7.26 -1.07
N LYS A 85 -16.53 7.95 -0.21
CA LYS A 85 -16.63 9.42 -0.23
C LYS A 85 -15.30 10.09 0.07
N ALA A 86 -14.57 9.62 1.08
CA ALA A 86 -13.28 10.18 1.45
C ALA A 86 -12.23 9.99 0.34
N ILE A 87 -12.18 8.80 -0.29
CA ILE A 87 -11.29 8.50 -1.41
C ILE A 87 -11.65 9.37 -2.62
N SER A 88 -12.93 9.51 -2.96
CA SER A 88 -13.37 10.38 -4.07
C SER A 88 -12.96 11.83 -3.83
N SER A 89 -13.13 12.33 -2.59
CA SER A 89 -12.72 13.68 -2.23
C SER A 89 -11.20 13.86 -2.33
N LEU A 90 -10.44 12.89 -1.84
CA LEU A 90 -8.98 12.90 -1.94
C LEU A 90 -8.52 12.85 -3.41
N ASP A 91 -9.19 12.06 -4.25
CA ASP A 91 -8.87 11.99 -5.67
C ASP A 91 -9.10 13.33 -6.37
N CYS A 92 -10.17 14.04 -6.03
CA CYS A 92 -10.41 15.41 -6.50
C CYS A 92 -9.32 16.38 -6.00
N LEU A 93 -9.00 16.35 -4.69
CA LEU A 93 -8.00 17.23 -4.08
C LEU A 93 -6.59 16.99 -4.60
N SER A 94 -6.29 15.77 -4.97
CA SER A 94 -4.98 15.38 -5.52
C SER A 94 -4.93 15.44 -7.07
N HIS A 95 -5.99 15.90 -7.73
CA HIS A 95 -6.08 15.92 -9.18
C HIS A 95 -5.86 14.55 -9.86
N GLY A 96 -6.47 13.49 -9.29
CA GLY A 96 -6.44 12.15 -9.87
C GLY A 96 -5.17 11.35 -9.59
N ARG A 97 -4.53 11.55 -8.44
CA ARG A 97 -3.29 10.85 -8.06
C ARG A 97 -3.46 9.73 -7.03
N VAL A 98 -4.67 9.34 -6.69
CA VAL A 98 -4.93 8.34 -5.65
C VAL A 98 -4.71 6.91 -6.16
N GLU A 99 -4.11 6.07 -5.32
CA GLU A 99 -3.99 4.61 -5.45
C GLU A 99 -4.66 3.95 -4.24
N VAL A 100 -5.61 3.05 -4.47
CA VAL A 100 -6.44 2.47 -3.40
C VAL A 100 -6.01 1.04 -3.12
N GLY A 101 -5.15 0.83 -2.13
CA GLY A 101 -4.84 -0.54 -1.70
C GLY A 101 -5.84 -1.04 -0.67
N VAL A 102 -6.34 -2.27 -0.87
CA VAL A 102 -7.33 -2.91 0.00
C VAL A 102 -6.95 -4.33 0.38
N ALA A 103 -7.33 -4.76 1.57
CA ALA A 103 -7.20 -6.15 2.01
C ALA A 103 -8.33 -6.55 2.96
N THR A 104 -8.52 -7.86 3.10
CA THR A 104 -9.48 -8.43 4.09
C THR A 104 -9.01 -8.30 5.53
N GLY A 105 -7.73 -8.00 5.76
CA GLY A 105 -7.09 -8.15 7.07
C GLY A 105 -6.67 -9.61 7.33
N GLY A 106 -5.69 -9.76 8.24
CA GLY A 106 -5.19 -11.08 8.69
C GLY A 106 -5.82 -11.53 9.99
N GLN A 107 -5.50 -12.76 10.41
CA GLN A 107 -5.82 -13.27 11.75
C GLN A 107 -5.24 -12.35 12.83
N GLY A 108 -5.92 -12.25 13.97
CA GLY A 108 -5.52 -11.39 15.08
C GLY A 108 -5.93 -9.92 14.96
N ARG A 109 -6.63 -9.53 13.89
CA ARG A 109 -7.25 -8.20 13.82
C ARG A 109 -8.42 -8.09 14.79
N PRO A 110 -8.58 -6.95 15.47
CA PRO A 110 -9.63 -6.76 16.46
C PRO A 110 -10.99 -6.47 15.80
N PHE A 111 -11.45 -7.36 14.92
CA PHE A 111 -12.69 -7.19 14.17
C PHE A 111 -13.90 -6.87 15.06
N GLY A 112 -14.00 -7.54 16.22
CA GLY A 112 -15.09 -7.30 17.17
C GLY A 112 -15.15 -5.87 17.71
N ALA A 113 -14.01 -5.19 17.87
CA ALA A 113 -13.96 -3.79 18.29
C ALA A 113 -14.56 -2.83 17.24
N PHE A 114 -14.66 -3.29 15.99
CA PHE A 114 -15.26 -2.55 14.87
C PHE A 114 -16.67 -3.05 14.51
N GLY A 115 -17.26 -3.90 15.34
CA GLY A 115 -18.58 -4.50 15.04
C GLY A 115 -18.57 -5.43 13.83
N VAL A 116 -17.42 -6.02 13.52
CA VAL A 116 -17.24 -6.92 12.37
C VAL A 116 -17.21 -8.37 12.84
N ASP A 117 -18.02 -9.20 12.20
CA ASP A 117 -18.02 -10.66 12.43
C ASP A 117 -16.66 -11.23 11.93
N PRO A 118 -15.84 -11.80 12.84
CA PRO A 118 -14.51 -12.30 12.49
C PRO A 118 -14.55 -13.50 11.54
N ASP A 119 -15.68 -14.20 11.45
CA ASP A 119 -15.84 -15.39 10.59
C ASP A 119 -16.23 -15.03 9.15
N LYS A 120 -16.64 -13.77 8.90
CA LYS A 120 -17.15 -13.32 7.60
C LYS A 120 -16.45 -12.11 6.99
N PRO A 121 -15.13 -11.89 7.22
CA PRO A 121 -14.45 -10.69 6.73
C PRO A 121 -14.41 -10.64 5.20
N VAL A 122 -14.33 -11.79 4.53
CA VAL A 122 -14.29 -11.88 3.07
C VAL A 122 -15.62 -11.48 2.42
N ALA A 123 -16.76 -11.94 2.97
CA ALA A 123 -18.08 -11.57 2.46
C ALA A 123 -18.31 -10.06 2.59
N ARG A 124 -17.96 -9.49 3.78
CA ARG A 124 -18.04 -8.07 4.04
C ARG A 124 -17.11 -7.27 3.12
N PHE A 125 -15.88 -7.74 2.90
CA PHE A 125 -14.92 -7.13 1.98
C PHE A 125 -15.48 -7.04 0.55
N ASN A 126 -16.00 -8.17 0.02
CA ASN A 126 -16.50 -8.22 -1.35
C ASN A 126 -17.67 -7.25 -1.56
N GLU A 127 -18.62 -7.25 -0.62
CA GLU A 127 -19.79 -6.38 -0.69
C GLU A 127 -19.40 -4.90 -0.53
N ALA A 128 -18.50 -4.59 0.42
CA ALA A 128 -17.98 -3.23 0.60
C ALA A 128 -17.29 -2.71 -0.66
N LEU A 129 -16.43 -3.50 -1.29
CA LEU A 129 -15.73 -3.09 -2.51
C LEU A 129 -16.71 -2.88 -3.68
N ALA A 130 -17.69 -3.77 -3.84
CA ALA A 130 -18.72 -3.62 -4.88
C ALA A 130 -19.51 -2.32 -4.69
N LEU A 131 -19.93 -2.04 -3.45
CA LEU A 131 -20.64 -0.80 -3.12
C LEU A 131 -19.78 0.45 -3.35
N MET A 132 -18.49 0.42 -2.96
CA MET A 132 -17.58 1.54 -3.21
C MET A 132 -17.46 1.82 -4.71
N LYS A 133 -17.30 0.79 -5.53
CA LYS A 133 -17.24 0.95 -6.99
C LYS A 133 -18.53 1.54 -7.56
N ALA A 134 -19.70 1.04 -7.14
CA ALA A 134 -20.98 1.62 -7.53
C ALA A 134 -21.07 3.11 -7.12
N CYS A 135 -20.62 3.46 -5.93
CA CYS A 135 -20.55 4.87 -5.50
C CYS A 135 -19.68 5.75 -6.42
N TRP A 136 -18.60 5.19 -6.97
CA TRP A 136 -17.69 5.95 -7.84
C TRP A 136 -18.14 6.04 -9.29
N THR A 137 -18.91 5.05 -9.76
CA THR A 137 -19.29 4.95 -11.19
C THR A 137 -20.74 5.34 -11.47
N ASP A 138 -21.67 4.94 -10.63
CA ASP A 138 -23.09 5.02 -10.93
C ASP A 138 -23.65 6.40 -10.59
N ARG A 139 -24.40 7.00 -11.53
CA ARG A 139 -25.09 8.27 -11.32
C ARG A 139 -26.18 8.12 -10.26
N GLU A 140 -26.96 7.06 -10.36
CA GLU A 140 -27.97 6.63 -9.40
C GLU A 140 -27.58 5.27 -8.83
N ILE A 141 -27.32 5.23 -7.55
CA ILE A 141 -26.83 4.04 -6.86
C ILE A 141 -28.02 3.23 -6.36
N ASN A 142 -28.24 2.07 -6.99
CA ASN A 142 -29.17 1.06 -6.54
C ASN A 142 -28.37 -0.19 -6.15
N PHE A 143 -28.31 -0.49 -4.86
CA PHE A 143 -27.48 -1.57 -4.32
C PHE A 143 -28.30 -2.40 -3.34
N ASP A 144 -28.52 -3.68 -3.63
CA ASP A 144 -29.24 -4.62 -2.77
C ASP A 144 -28.31 -5.71 -2.25
N GLY A 145 -27.42 -5.33 -1.34
CA GLY A 145 -26.51 -6.23 -0.66
C GLY A 145 -27.14 -6.86 0.59
N ARG A 146 -26.39 -7.75 1.22
CA ARG A 146 -26.78 -8.39 2.49
C ARG A 146 -26.53 -7.46 3.68
N LEU A 147 -25.47 -6.63 3.61
CA LEU A 147 -25.02 -5.74 4.68
C LEU A 147 -25.43 -4.28 4.41
N TRP A 148 -25.47 -3.89 3.12
CA TRP A 148 -25.82 -2.53 2.74
C TRP A 148 -26.90 -2.52 1.65
N LYS A 149 -27.85 -1.62 1.79
CA LYS A 149 -28.92 -1.41 0.81
C LYS A 149 -29.06 0.06 0.53
N LEU A 150 -29.11 0.41 -0.74
CA LEU A 150 -29.35 1.77 -1.23
C LEU A 150 -30.35 1.71 -2.38
N GLN A 151 -31.20 2.71 -2.47
CA GLN A 151 -32.14 2.87 -3.56
C GLN A 151 -32.20 4.35 -3.97
N GLY A 152 -31.96 4.63 -5.25
CA GLY A 152 -32.01 5.98 -5.79
C GLY A 152 -31.02 6.95 -5.17
N ALA A 153 -29.92 6.46 -4.57
CA ALA A 153 -28.94 7.29 -3.92
C ALA A 153 -27.94 7.88 -4.92
N SER A 154 -27.28 8.98 -4.55
CA SER A 154 -26.16 9.54 -5.30
C SER A 154 -25.01 9.89 -4.40
N MET A 155 -23.79 9.85 -4.91
CA MET A 155 -22.57 10.28 -4.21
C MET A 155 -21.75 11.17 -5.13
N GLU A 156 -21.62 12.44 -4.78
CA GLU A 156 -20.80 13.44 -5.48
C GLU A 156 -19.81 14.12 -4.51
N PRO A 157 -18.62 14.55 -4.98
CA PRO A 157 -18.13 14.40 -6.35
C PRO A 157 -17.74 12.96 -6.66
N LYS A 158 -17.79 12.58 -7.94
CA LYS A 158 -17.15 11.35 -8.40
C LYS A 158 -15.64 11.54 -8.44
N PRO A 159 -14.83 10.45 -8.34
CA PRO A 159 -13.40 10.56 -8.57
C PRO A 159 -13.05 11.21 -9.93
N VAL A 160 -11.90 11.89 -9.98
CA VAL A 160 -11.33 12.42 -11.23
C VAL A 160 -10.94 11.27 -12.15
N GLN A 161 -10.29 10.25 -11.59
CA GLN A 161 -9.87 9.05 -12.32
C GLN A 161 -11.07 8.23 -12.76
N LYS A 162 -11.01 7.68 -13.99
CA LYS A 162 -12.09 6.89 -14.59
C LYS A 162 -11.62 5.47 -14.91
N PRO A 163 -12.45 4.46 -14.65
CA PRO A 163 -13.78 4.53 -14.02
C PRO A 163 -13.75 4.93 -12.54
N TYR A 164 -12.62 4.69 -11.84
CA TYR A 164 -12.32 5.00 -10.44
C TYR A 164 -10.80 4.94 -10.22
N PRO A 165 -10.27 5.39 -9.06
CA PRO A 165 -8.85 5.26 -8.72
C PRO A 165 -8.42 3.78 -8.75
N PRO A 166 -7.22 3.44 -9.25
CA PRO A 166 -6.75 2.06 -9.33
C PRO A 166 -6.80 1.35 -7.98
N VAL A 167 -7.35 0.12 -7.99
CA VAL A 167 -7.55 -0.69 -6.79
C VAL A 167 -6.52 -1.81 -6.72
N TRP A 168 -5.63 -1.71 -5.74
CA TRP A 168 -4.61 -2.71 -5.45
C TRP A 168 -5.07 -3.65 -4.34
N PHE A 169 -4.79 -4.92 -4.48
CA PHE A 169 -5.10 -5.91 -3.46
C PHE A 169 -3.85 -6.35 -2.72
N GLY A 170 -3.88 -6.29 -1.39
CA GLY A 170 -2.89 -6.93 -0.53
C GLY A 170 -3.39 -8.28 -0.02
N GLY A 171 -2.44 -9.15 0.33
CA GLY A 171 -2.75 -10.41 0.96
C GLY A 171 -1.77 -11.53 0.61
N ALA A 172 -1.81 -12.62 1.38
CA ALA A 172 -0.88 -13.74 1.21
C ALA A 172 -1.56 -15.02 0.68
N ALA A 173 -2.87 -15.15 0.85
CA ALA A 173 -3.60 -16.36 0.48
C ALA A 173 -3.92 -16.41 -1.03
N PRO A 174 -3.80 -17.58 -1.69
CA PRO A 174 -4.11 -17.73 -3.12
C PRO A 174 -5.51 -17.24 -3.51
N ALA A 175 -6.52 -17.48 -2.66
CA ALA A 175 -7.88 -16.99 -2.89
C ALA A 175 -7.96 -15.44 -2.91
N GLY A 176 -7.10 -14.75 -2.15
CA GLY A 176 -6.97 -13.29 -2.18
C GLY A 176 -6.40 -12.79 -3.50
N MET A 177 -5.39 -13.47 -4.03
CA MET A 177 -4.76 -13.14 -5.33
C MET A 177 -5.73 -13.36 -6.50
N ARG A 178 -6.47 -14.48 -6.51
CA ARG A 178 -7.53 -14.70 -7.49
C ARG A 178 -8.61 -13.61 -7.44
N ARG A 179 -8.97 -13.17 -6.23
CA ARG A 179 -9.89 -12.04 -6.05
C ARG A 179 -9.30 -10.74 -6.57
N ALA A 180 -7.99 -10.52 -6.38
CA ALA A 180 -7.30 -9.36 -6.91
C ALA A 180 -7.44 -9.28 -8.44
N VAL A 181 -7.20 -10.40 -9.13
CA VAL A 181 -7.32 -10.47 -10.59
C VAL A 181 -8.76 -10.21 -11.05
N ARG A 182 -9.76 -10.70 -10.30
CA ARG A 182 -11.19 -10.54 -10.65
C ARG A 182 -11.71 -9.13 -10.42
N HIS A 183 -11.24 -8.46 -9.39
CA HIS A 183 -11.87 -7.25 -8.89
C HIS A 183 -10.93 -6.06 -8.70
N GLY A 184 -9.63 -6.20 -8.91
CA GLY A 184 -8.63 -5.16 -8.75
C GLY A 184 -7.91 -4.80 -10.03
N ASP A 185 -7.02 -3.83 -9.91
CA ASP A 185 -6.19 -3.32 -11.00
C ASP A 185 -4.70 -3.63 -10.74
N GLY A 186 -4.39 -4.16 -9.55
CA GLY A 186 -3.06 -4.59 -9.17
C GLY A 186 -3.02 -5.46 -7.92
N PHE A 187 -1.88 -6.10 -7.71
CA PHE A 187 -1.55 -6.88 -6.52
C PHE A 187 -0.30 -6.31 -5.86
N MET A 188 -0.33 -6.10 -4.54
CA MET A 188 0.80 -5.63 -3.75
C MET A 188 1.23 -6.70 -2.74
N GLY A 189 2.36 -7.35 -3.01
CA GLY A 189 3.00 -8.30 -2.09
C GLY A 189 3.44 -7.61 -0.80
N ALA A 190 3.14 -8.24 0.34
CA ALA A 190 3.44 -7.68 1.65
C ALA A 190 4.95 -7.70 1.97
N GLY A 191 5.45 -6.72 2.74
CA GLY A 191 6.84 -6.68 3.20
C GLY A 191 7.24 -7.86 4.08
N SER A 192 6.28 -8.52 4.73
CA SER A 192 6.47 -9.72 5.54
C SER A 192 6.53 -11.04 4.74
N GLN A 193 6.72 -10.96 3.44
CA GLN A 193 6.89 -12.12 2.57
C GLN A 193 8.32 -12.14 2.02
N THR A 194 8.97 -13.30 2.00
CA THR A 194 10.27 -13.47 1.36
C THR A 194 10.15 -13.32 -0.16
N VAL A 195 11.27 -13.15 -0.86
CA VAL A 195 11.30 -13.11 -2.33
C VAL A 195 10.75 -14.40 -2.94
N THR A 196 11.09 -15.55 -2.37
CA THR A 196 10.59 -16.86 -2.81
C THR A 196 9.07 -16.97 -2.66
N GLN A 197 8.53 -16.56 -1.51
CA GLN A 197 7.08 -16.54 -1.29
C GLN A 197 6.38 -15.60 -2.26
N PHE A 198 6.98 -14.45 -2.55
CA PHE A 198 6.44 -13.52 -3.52
C PHE A 198 6.47 -14.07 -4.95
N ALA A 199 7.53 -14.75 -5.35
CA ALA A 199 7.59 -15.43 -6.65
C ALA A 199 6.45 -16.44 -6.84
N GLU A 200 6.11 -17.21 -5.80
CA GLU A 200 4.96 -18.13 -5.84
C GLU A 200 3.62 -17.35 -5.94
N GLN A 201 3.51 -16.21 -5.27
CA GLN A 201 2.34 -15.35 -5.41
C GLN A 201 2.18 -14.81 -6.83
N VAL A 202 3.27 -14.39 -7.46
CA VAL A 202 3.28 -13.92 -8.86
C VAL A 202 2.81 -15.02 -9.80
N LYS A 203 3.23 -16.27 -9.59
CA LYS A 203 2.75 -17.41 -10.38
C LYS A 203 1.23 -17.57 -10.28
N VAL A 204 0.68 -17.47 -9.07
CA VAL A 204 -0.78 -17.55 -8.87
C VAL A 204 -1.50 -16.40 -9.57
N VAL A 205 -1.00 -15.16 -9.47
CA VAL A 205 -1.58 -14.01 -10.14
C VAL A 205 -1.55 -14.16 -11.65
N ARG A 206 -0.39 -14.52 -12.23
CA ARG A 206 -0.24 -14.71 -13.68
C ARG A 206 -1.08 -15.87 -14.21
N GLY A 207 -1.17 -16.97 -13.45
CA GLY A 207 -2.05 -18.09 -13.78
C GLY A 207 -3.51 -17.67 -13.85
N GLU A 208 -4.01 -16.93 -12.84
CA GLU A 208 -5.38 -16.45 -12.83
C GLU A 208 -5.68 -15.43 -13.92
N LEU A 209 -4.70 -14.55 -14.27
CA LEU A 209 -4.84 -13.62 -15.41
C LEU A 209 -5.04 -14.42 -16.72
N ALA A 210 -4.25 -15.47 -16.93
CA ALA A 210 -4.39 -16.32 -18.10
C ALA A 210 -5.72 -17.09 -18.13
N GLU A 211 -6.15 -17.68 -17.00
CA GLU A 211 -7.43 -18.38 -16.87
C GLU A 211 -8.62 -17.46 -17.17
N GLN A 212 -8.52 -16.17 -16.81
CA GLN A 212 -9.57 -15.17 -17.05
C GLN A 212 -9.43 -14.43 -18.37
N HIS A 213 -8.46 -14.79 -19.20
CA HIS A 213 -8.14 -14.09 -20.45
C HIS A 213 -7.99 -12.58 -20.27
N ARG A 214 -7.50 -12.17 -19.12
CA ARG A 214 -7.23 -10.77 -18.81
C ARG A 214 -5.84 -10.37 -19.30
N ASP A 215 -5.76 -9.25 -20.03
CA ASP A 215 -4.47 -8.73 -20.50
C ASP A 215 -3.55 -8.41 -19.30
N PRO A 216 -2.38 -9.06 -19.19
CA PRO A 216 -1.41 -8.79 -18.13
C PRO A 216 -0.97 -7.32 -18.07
N GLY A 217 -0.94 -6.60 -19.20
CA GLY A 217 -0.59 -5.19 -19.28
C GLY A 217 -1.59 -4.25 -18.56
N THR A 218 -2.78 -4.74 -18.23
CA THR A 218 -3.81 -4.01 -17.49
C THR A 218 -3.83 -4.30 -15.98
N PHE A 219 -2.90 -5.12 -15.50
CA PHE A 219 -2.84 -5.54 -14.10
C PHE A 219 -1.41 -5.48 -13.58
N ARG A 220 -1.16 -4.60 -12.63
CA ARG A 220 0.18 -4.36 -12.11
C ARG A 220 0.52 -5.26 -10.91
N ILE A 221 1.77 -5.67 -10.82
CA ILE A 221 2.29 -6.48 -9.71
C ILE A 221 3.34 -5.66 -8.96
N GLY A 222 3.05 -5.36 -7.69
CA GLY A 222 3.96 -4.64 -6.81
C GLY A 222 4.44 -5.48 -5.64
N LYS A 223 5.53 -5.05 -5.01
CA LYS A 223 6.08 -5.66 -3.79
C LYS A 223 6.60 -4.60 -2.84
N ARG A 224 6.13 -4.61 -1.60
CA ARG A 224 6.73 -3.80 -0.54
C ARG A 224 7.99 -4.49 -0.01
N VAL A 225 9.05 -3.71 0.17
CA VAL A 225 10.36 -4.16 0.64
C VAL A 225 10.79 -3.30 1.82
N TYR A 226 11.12 -3.92 2.94
CA TYR A 226 11.81 -3.25 4.03
C TYR A 226 13.28 -3.15 3.68
N VAL A 227 13.81 -1.94 3.63
CA VAL A 227 15.18 -1.69 3.18
C VAL A 227 15.89 -0.69 4.09
N HIS A 228 17.17 -0.91 4.36
CA HIS A 228 18.01 0.03 5.07
C HIS A 228 19.44 -0.01 4.51
N VAL A 229 19.88 1.06 3.92
CA VAL A 229 21.22 1.20 3.37
C VAL A 229 22.17 1.59 4.50
N ASP A 230 23.16 0.74 4.77
CA ASP A 230 24.17 0.95 5.81
C ASP A 230 25.49 0.34 5.31
N ASP A 231 26.61 1.04 5.49
CA ASP A 231 27.93 0.55 5.08
C ASP A 231 28.37 -0.68 5.89
N ASP A 232 27.82 -0.84 7.11
CA ASP A 232 27.95 -2.04 7.93
C ASP A 232 26.66 -2.88 7.85
N ALA A 233 26.75 -4.01 7.17
CA ALA A 233 25.60 -4.92 6.97
C ALA A 233 25.02 -5.46 8.28
N GLY A 234 25.88 -5.74 9.28
CA GLY A 234 25.46 -6.23 10.60
C GLY A 234 24.65 -5.19 11.35
N ARG A 235 25.18 -3.96 11.41
CA ARG A 235 24.55 -2.82 12.06
C ARG A 235 23.23 -2.47 11.36
N GLY A 236 23.22 -2.36 10.05
CA GLY A 236 22.03 -2.04 9.28
C GLY A 236 20.91 -3.06 9.48
N ARG A 237 21.24 -4.34 9.47
CA ARG A 237 20.30 -5.44 9.73
C ARG A 237 19.69 -5.34 11.13
N GLN A 238 20.53 -5.19 12.15
CA GLN A 238 20.07 -5.11 13.53
C GLN A 238 19.14 -3.91 13.73
N ARG A 239 19.51 -2.73 13.24
CA ARG A 239 18.68 -1.52 13.35
C ARG A 239 17.31 -1.69 12.70
N LEU A 240 17.26 -2.27 11.50
CA LEU A 240 15.99 -2.49 10.79
C LEU A 240 15.11 -3.56 11.46
N GLU A 241 15.71 -4.64 11.99
CA GLU A 241 15.00 -5.66 12.77
C GLU A 241 14.40 -5.08 14.05
N ASP A 242 15.14 -4.27 14.78
CA ASP A 242 14.68 -3.62 16.02
C ASP A 242 13.51 -2.67 15.72
N ALA A 243 13.61 -1.88 14.65
CA ALA A 243 12.54 -0.98 14.24
C ALA A 243 11.27 -1.71 13.86
N LEU A 244 11.38 -2.80 13.10
CA LEU A 244 10.24 -3.63 12.72
C LEU A 244 9.63 -4.36 13.93
N THR A 245 10.46 -4.83 14.84
CA THR A 245 10.03 -5.48 16.07
C THR A 245 9.26 -4.49 16.96
N ALA A 246 9.77 -3.28 17.12
CA ALA A 246 9.08 -2.23 17.87
C ALA A 246 7.74 -1.82 17.18
N HIS A 247 7.73 -1.76 15.86
CA HIS A 247 6.53 -1.37 15.11
C HIS A 247 5.43 -2.44 15.13
N TYR A 248 5.79 -3.72 14.94
CA TYR A 248 4.82 -4.81 14.81
C TYR A 248 4.59 -5.60 16.10
N GLY A 249 5.38 -5.36 17.15
CA GLY A 249 5.31 -6.08 18.43
C GLY A 249 5.74 -7.56 18.33
N ARG A 250 6.50 -7.93 17.29
CA ARG A 250 6.99 -9.30 17.06
C ARG A 250 8.33 -9.28 16.35
N GLY A 251 9.20 -10.23 16.64
CA GLY A 251 10.46 -10.45 15.95
C GLY A 251 10.38 -11.38 14.73
N GLY A 252 11.54 -11.86 14.26
CA GLY A 252 11.66 -12.80 13.14
C GLY A 252 11.62 -12.14 11.77
N TRP A 253 12.31 -11.01 11.61
CA TRP A 253 12.31 -10.23 10.38
C TRP A 253 13.50 -10.49 9.44
N SER A 254 14.54 -11.21 9.90
CA SER A 254 15.82 -11.34 9.19
C SER A 254 15.71 -11.81 7.73
N GLU A 255 14.73 -12.67 7.41
CA GLU A 255 14.49 -13.15 6.04
C GLU A 255 13.61 -12.20 5.19
N HIS A 256 13.07 -11.15 5.81
CA HIS A 256 12.09 -10.24 5.21
C HIS A 256 12.63 -8.85 4.93
N ILE A 257 13.91 -8.61 5.22
CA ILE A 257 14.54 -7.30 5.14
C ILE A 257 15.74 -7.33 4.17
N LEU A 258 15.98 -6.18 3.55
CA LEU A 258 17.20 -5.90 2.80
C LEU A 258 17.98 -4.84 3.55
N ALA A 259 19.13 -5.20 4.10
CA ALA A 259 19.97 -4.25 4.85
C ALA A 259 21.45 -4.50 4.58
N GLY A 260 22.22 -3.42 4.46
CA GLY A 260 23.66 -3.43 4.22
C GLY A 260 24.10 -2.43 3.18
N PRO A 261 25.32 -2.59 2.64
CA PRO A 261 25.89 -1.72 1.60
C PRO A 261 24.97 -1.57 0.38
N PRO A 262 25.10 -0.48 -0.37
CA PRO A 262 24.26 -0.18 -1.53
C PRO A 262 24.14 -1.33 -2.54
N GLU A 263 25.27 -2.03 -2.82
CA GLU A 263 25.27 -3.17 -3.74
C GLU A 263 24.48 -4.37 -3.22
N THR A 264 24.48 -4.60 -1.90
CA THR A 264 23.68 -5.66 -1.26
C THR A 264 22.18 -5.32 -1.38
N CYS A 265 21.80 -4.08 -1.11
CA CYS A 265 20.44 -3.61 -1.26
C CYS A 265 19.99 -3.67 -2.72
N ALA A 266 20.82 -3.24 -3.67
CA ALA A 266 20.52 -3.31 -5.11
C ALA A 266 20.34 -4.76 -5.58
N THR A 267 21.20 -5.68 -5.19
CA THR A 267 21.08 -7.11 -5.52
C THR A 267 19.75 -7.68 -5.00
N GLY A 268 19.40 -7.37 -3.75
CA GLY A 268 18.14 -7.83 -3.17
C GLY A 268 16.90 -7.24 -3.85
N ILE A 269 16.93 -5.97 -4.23
CA ILE A 269 15.85 -5.31 -4.99
C ILE A 269 15.76 -5.89 -6.40
N GLY A 270 16.89 -6.15 -7.06
CA GLY A 270 16.94 -6.83 -8.36
C GLY A 270 16.26 -8.20 -8.30
N ALA A 271 16.54 -9.00 -7.27
CA ALA A 271 15.90 -10.28 -7.06
C ALA A 271 14.36 -10.18 -6.89
N VAL A 272 13.87 -9.08 -6.29
CA VAL A 272 12.43 -8.81 -6.20
C VAL A 272 11.84 -8.49 -7.58
N ALA A 273 12.56 -7.74 -8.41
CA ALA A 273 12.14 -7.47 -9.79
C ALA A 273 12.12 -8.76 -10.63
N ASP A 274 13.16 -9.57 -10.55
CA ASP A 274 13.27 -10.86 -11.23
C ASP A 274 12.16 -11.82 -10.82
N ALA A 275 11.70 -11.74 -9.58
CA ALA A 275 10.53 -12.48 -9.09
C ALA A 275 9.21 -11.98 -9.68
N GLY A 276 9.21 -10.88 -10.43
CA GLY A 276 8.09 -10.38 -11.21
C GLY A 276 7.42 -9.11 -10.66
N ALA A 277 8.08 -8.35 -9.77
CA ALA A 277 7.60 -7.05 -9.36
C ALA A 277 7.83 -6.00 -10.45
N GLU A 278 6.78 -5.27 -10.80
CA GLU A 278 6.80 -4.13 -11.72
C GLU A 278 6.92 -2.81 -10.95
N LEU A 279 6.33 -2.78 -9.74
CA LEU A 279 6.43 -1.67 -8.79
C LEU A 279 7.06 -2.16 -7.49
N ILE A 280 8.15 -1.54 -7.06
CA ILE A 280 8.82 -1.87 -5.79
C ILE A 280 8.63 -0.71 -4.81
N LEU A 281 7.82 -0.97 -3.77
CA LEU A 281 7.59 -0.02 -2.68
C LEU A 281 8.70 -0.16 -1.64
N LEU A 282 9.67 0.74 -1.70
CA LEU A 282 10.77 0.84 -0.76
C LEU A 282 10.28 1.43 0.57
N ASN A 283 10.51 0.74 1.67
CA ASN A 283 10.05 1.14 2.99
C ASN A 283 11.22 1.17 3.98
N PRO A 284 11.97 2.27 4.06
CA PRO A 284 12.89 2.51 5.14
C PRO A 284 12.09 2.80 6.41
N MET A 285 12.35 2.06 7.48
CA MET A 285 11.63 2.23 8.75
C MET A 285 12.28 3.26 9.67
N LEU A 286 13.49 3.72 9.30
CA LEU A 286 14.36 4.60 10.06
C LEU A 286 14.98 5.64 9.12
N ASP A 287 15.42 6.77 9.69
CA ASP A 287 16.29 7.75 9.02
C ASP A 287 15.79 8.16 7.63
N ASP A 288 14.46 8.36 7.51
CA ASP A 288 13.75 8.47 6.23
C ASP A 288 14.39 9.43 5.21
N ALA A 289 14.94 10.58 5.66
CA ALA A 289 15.57 11.56 4.77
C ALA A 289 16.90 11.05 4.23
N GLU A 290 17.77 10.52 5.11
CA GLU A 290 19.06 9.93 4.71
C GLU A 290 18.85 8.72 3.79
N GLN A 291 17.91 7.84 4.19
CA GLN A 291 17.62 6.63 3.42
C GLN A 291 17.04 6.95 2.05
N LEU A 292 16.21 7.97 1.94
CA LEU A 292 15.68 8.43 0.65
C LEU A 292 16.81 8.85 -0.30
N ASP A 293 17.75 9.67 0.20
CA ASP A 293 18.87 10.14 -0.59
C ASP A 293 19.86 9.00 -0.94
N ARG A 294 20.16 8.10 -0.01
CA ARG A 294 21.02 6.93 -0.25
C ARG A 294 20.40 5.96 -1.25
N LEU A 295 19.11 5.68 -1.13
CA LEU A 295 18.40 4.84 -2.10
C LEU A 295 18.45 5.45 -3.51
N ALA A 296 18.21 6.75 -3.62
CA ALA A 296 18.20 7.48 -4.88
C ALA A 296 19.59 7.56 -5.54
N ALA A 297 20.63 7.85 -4.75
CA ALA A 297 21.97 8.09 -5.27
C ALA A 297 22.82 6.83 -5.40
N GLU A 298 22.65 5.86 -4.48
CA GLU A 298 23.59 4.76 -4.35
C GLU A 298 22.98 3.40 -4.76
N VAL A 299 21.66 3.22 -4.69
CA VAL A 299 21.00 1.92 -4.93
C VAL A 299 20.28 1.88 -6.26
N ILE A 300 19.34 2.79 -6.51
CA ILE A 300 18.52 2.80 -7.74
C ILE A 300 19.38 2.84 -9.01
N PRO A 301 20.46 3.64 -9.11
CA PRO A 301 21.29 3.66 -10.31
C PRO A 301 22.00 2.33 -10.64
N ARG A 302 22.11 1.40 -9.68
CA ARG A 302 22.70 0.07 -9.88
C ARG A 302 21.71 -0.96 -10.47
N LEU A 303 20.47 -0.58 -10.59
CA LEU A 303 19.40 -1.48 -11.05
C LEU A 303 19.12 -1.38 -12.56
N GLY A 304 19.86 -0.54 -13.28
CA GLY A 304 19.82 -0.38 -14.74
C GLY A 304 18.82 0.64 -15.19
#